data_7eee705d983b90c630c00d3c9c5b83c7
#
_entry.id   7eee705d983b90c630c00d3c9c5b83c7
#
_cell.length_a   1.000
_cell.length_b   1.000
_cell.length_c   1.000
_cell.angle_alpha   90.00
_cell.angle_beta   90.00
_cell.angle_gamma   90.00
#
_symmetry.space_group_name_H-M   'P 1'
#
loop_
_entity.id
_entity.type
_entity.pdbx_description
1 polymer ?
#
loop_
_entity_poly.entity_id
_entity_poly.type
_entity_poly.pdbx_seq_one_letter_code
_entity_poly.pdbx_strand_id
1 'polypeptide(L)'
;MRPGAIALLLAAIAPAVVRADQVFLREDEAPRAVFGDRVTHERKTLELSGAELAEVSRWVGRKVEVARYPYLEVWSPPESPGGARLVGWVFKLDVIGQSLPITFAVGVRVDGALQDVQVMVYRETHGDEVRERRFRAQFSGKTLQQPLVVGKDIDAITGATISSHSAAYAARKGLALADVLRRRAGPRPP
;
A
#
# COMPACT_ATOMS: atom_id res chain seq x y z
N MET A 1 -18.12 6.19 -69.22
CA MET A 1 -18.32 6.51 -67.80
C MET A 1 -18.18 5.21 -66.99
N ARG A 2 -17.10 5.06 -66.23
CA ARG A 2 -16.85 3.90 -65.35
C ARG A 2 -17.24 4.29 -63.92
N PRO A 3 -18.03 3.54 -63.18
CA PRO A 3 -18.33 3.83 -61.78
C PRO A 3 -17.14 3.37 -60.92
N GLY A 4 -16.62 4.29 -60.15
CA GLY A 4 -15.58 4.01 -59.14
C GLY A 4 -16.15 3.25 -57.97
N ALA A 5 -15.54 2.12 -57.65
CA ALA A 5 -15.85 1.33 -56.46
C ALA A 5 -15.26 2.03 -55.24
N ILE A 6 -16.10 2.46 -54.31
CA ILE A 6 -15.72 2.95 -52.98
C ILE A 6 -15.44 1.71 -52.11
N ALA A 7 -14.19 1.42 -51.85
CA ALA A 7 -13.82 0.38 -50.90
C ALA A 7 -14.05 0.89 -49.47
N LEU A 8 -15.02 0.32 -48.77
CA LEU A 8 -15.30 0.59 -47.38
C LEU A 8 -14.26 -0.16 -46.53
N LEU A 9 -13.34 0.57 -45.94
CA LEU A 9 -12.33 0.03 -45.01
C LEU A 9 -13.04 -0.24 -43.68
N LEU A 10 -13.44 -1.47 -43.40
CA LEU A 10 -13.89 -1.89 -42.08
C LEU A 10 -12.64 -1.96 -41.18
N ALA A 11 -12.45 -0.95 -40.32
CA ALA A 11 -11.50 -1.02 -39.23
C ALA A 11 -12.00 -2.06 -38.20
N ALA A 12 -11.33 -3.20 -38.14
CA ALA A 12 -11.58 -4.20 -37.11
C ALA A 12 -11.16 -3.61 -35.74
N ILE A 13 -12.13 -3.28 -34.91
CA ILE A 13 -11.91 -2.93 -33.51
C ILE A 13 -11.52 -4.24 -32.82
N ALA A 14 -10.23 -4.43 -32.56
CA ALA A 14 -9.79 -5.55 -31.74
C ALA A 14 -10.41 -5.42 -30.35
N PRO A 15 -10.99 -6.50 -29.78
CA PRO A 15 -11.56 -6.44 -28.44
C PRO A 15 -10.44 -6.07 -27.46
N ALA A 16 -10.68 -5.05 -26.64
CA ALA A 16 -9.81 -4.73 -25.52
C ALA A 16 -9.73 -5.96 -24.61
N VAL A 17 -8.54 -6.52 -24.48
CA VAL A 17 -8.30 -7.62 -23.54
C VAL A 17 -8.48 -7.04 -22.13
N VAL A 18 -9.64 -7.26 -21.55
CA VAL A 18 -9.87 -6.96 -20.13
C VAL A 18 -9.04 -7.96 -19.33
N ARG A 19 -7.91 -7.53 -18.86
CA ARG A 19 -7.05 -8.34 -18.01
C ARG A 19 -7.67 -8.39 -16.63
N ALA A 20 -7.91 -9.60 -16.12
CA ALA A 20 -8.43 -9.78 -14.77
C ALA A 20 -7.42 -9.27 -13.72
N ASP A 21 -7.92 -8.64 -12.67
CA ASP A 21 -7.13 -8.23 -11.51
C ASP A 21 -6.40 -9.46 -10.93
N GLN A 22 -5.09 -9.36 -10.74
CA GLN A 22 -4.34 -10.40 -10.05
C GLN A 22 -4.42 -10.14 -8.55
N VAL A 23 -5.25 -10.93 -7.87
CA VAL A 23 -5.42 -10.86 -6.41
C VAL A 23 -4.44 -11.81 -5.74
N PHE A 24 -3.45 -11.26 -5.03
CA PHE A 24 -2.42 -12.02 -4.30
C PHE A 24 -2.71 -12.14 -2.81
N LEU A 25 -3.44 -11.16 -2.25
CA LEU A 25 -3.73 -11.09 -0.83
C LEU A 25 -5.11 -10.46 -0.61
N ARG A 26 -5.95 -11.13 0.15
CA ARG A 26 -7.26 -10.61 0.55
C ARG A 26 -7.12 -9.71 1.77
N GLU A 27 -8.10 -8.82 1.98
CA GLU A 27 -8.03 -7.84 3.07
C GLU A 27 -8.08 -8.47 4.46
N ASP A 28 -8.87 -9.52 4.63
CA ASP A 28 -9.00 -10.29 5.88
C ASP A 28 -7.74 -11.13 6.20
N GLU A 29 -6.94 -11.47 5.19
CA GLU A 29 -5.68 -12.20 5.31
C GLU A 29 -4.49 -11.27 5.61
N ALA A 30 -4.58 -9.99 5.24
CA ALA A 30 -3.49 -9.04 5.31
C ALA A 30 -2.85 -8.91 6.70
N PRO A 31 -3.58 -8.88 7.84
CA PRO A 31 -2.96 -8.83 9.16
C PRO A 31 -2.06 -10.01 9.45
N ARG A 32 -2.50 -11.23 9.07
CA ARG A 32 -1.70 -12.46 9.26
C ARG A 32 -0.49 -12.50 8.34
N ALA A 33 -0.66 -12.11 7.09
CA ALA A 33 0.44 -12.07 6.12
C ALA A 33 1.55 -11.07 6.54
N VAL A 34 1.18 -9.98 7.23
CA VAL A 34 2.09 -8.92 7.66
C VAL A 34 2.69 -9.18 9.05
N PHE A 35 1.87 -9.61 10.02
CA PHE A 35 2.27 -9.71 11.44
C PHE A 35 2.42 -11.15 11.94
N GLY A 36 2.09 -12.16 11.10
CA GLY A 36 2.14 -13.58 11.44
C GLY A 36 0.79 -14.17 11.83
N ASP A 37 0.72 -15.50 11.86
CA ASP A 37 -0.55 -16.25 11.81
C ASP A 37 -1.43 -16.13 13.05
N ARG A 38 -0.86 -15.81 14.21
CA ARG A 38 -1.57 -15.81 15.49
C ARG A 38 -2.15 -14.47 15.91
N VAL A 39 -2.24 -13.48 15.01
CA VAL A 39 -2.82 -12.18 15.31
C VAL A 39 -4.33 -12.18 15.10
N THR A 40 -5.02 -11.33 15.86
CA THR A 40 -6.42 -10.94 15.62
C THR A 40 -6.46 -9.51 15.10
N HIS A 41 -7.58 -9.09 14.54
CA HIS A 41 -7.71 -7.73 14.04
C HIS A 41 -9.12 -7.18 14.18
N GLU A 42 -9.22 -5.85 14.22
CA GLU A 42 -10.47 -5.10 14.24
C GLU A 42 -10.43 -4.01 13.17
N ARG A 43 -11.52 -3.85 12.43
CA ARG A 43 -11.64 -2.79 11.41
C ARG A 43 -12.02 -1.47 12.06
N LYS A 44 -11.27 -0.43 11.74
CA LYS A 44 -11.49 0.96 12.18
C LYS A 44 -11.44 1.90 10.98
N THR A 45 -11.78 3.15 11.22
CA THR A 45 -11.64 4.22 10.23
C THR A 45 -10.90 5.39 10.85
N LEU A 46 -9.85 5.86 10.18
CA LEU A 46 -9.13 7.09 10.50
C LEU A 46 -9.72 8.22 9.66
N GLU A 47 -10.26 9.23 10.32
CA GLU A 47 -10.66 10.48 9.69
C GLU A 47 -9.64 11.56 10.05
N LEU A 48 -8.99 12.14 9.02
CA LEU A 48 -7.98 13.17 9.18
C LEU A 48 -8.65 14.55 9.28
N SER A 49 -8.24 15.35 10.24
CA SER A 49 -8.50 16.78 10.26
C SER A 49 -7.73 17.48 9.13
N GLY A 50 -8.08 18.73 8.81
CA GLY A 50 -7.37 19.51 7.79
C GLY A 50 -5.87 19.68 8.10
N ALA A 51 -5.50 19.83 9.37
CA ALA A 51 -4.11 19.94 9.80
C ALA A 51 -3.34 18.61 9.60
N GLU A 52 -3.96 17.48 9.98
CA GLU A 52 -3.37 16.16 9.78
C GLU A 52 -3.24 15.80 8.29
N LEU A 53 -4.24 16.19 7.47
CA LEU A 53 -4.18 16.01 6.02
C LEU A 53 -3.01 16.77 5.40
N ALA A 54 -2.79 18.02 5.83
CA ALA A 54 -1.66 18.83 5.40
C ALA A 54 -0.32 18.22 5.85
N GLU A 55 -0.27 17.65 7.04
CA GLU A 55 0.92 16.97 7.56
C GLU A 55 1.23 15.68 6.80
N VAL A 56 0.25 14.82 6.58
CA VAL A 56 0.41 13.61 5.75
C VAL A 56 0.89 14.01 4.35
N SER A 57 0.32 15.08 3.76
CA SER A 57 0.75 15.59 2.44
C SER A 57 2.22 16.00 2.43
N ARG A 58 2.71 16.64 3.49
CA ARG A 58 4.14 16.99 3.64
C ARG A 58 5.03 15.74 3.69
N TRP A 59 4.64 14.74 4.47
CA TRP A 59 5.39 13.49 4.58
C TRP A 59 5.48 12.73 3.27
N VAL A 60 4.39 12.65 2.51
CA VAL A 60 4.38 11.93 1.22
C VAL A 60 4.90 12.75 0.04
N GLY A 61 5.14 14.06 0.24
CA GLY A 61 5.70 14.96 -0.78
C GLY A 61 4.73 15.35 -1.90
N ARG A 62 3.43 15.11 -1.72
CA ARG A 62 2.37 15.53 -2.64
C ARG A 62 1.04 15.73 -1.91
N LYS A 63 0.14 16.53 -2.48
CA LYS A 63 -1.18 16.76 -1.92
C LYS A 63 -1.96 15.46 -1.77
N VAL A 64 -2.46 15.22 -0.57
CA VAL A 64 -3.38 14.12 -0.25
C VAL A 64 -4.77 14.73 -0.06
N GLU A 65 -5.75 14.24 -0.80
CA GLU A 65 -7.11 14.80 -0.79
C GLU A 65 -8.10 13.90 -0.02
N VAL A 66 -7.77 12.62 0.10
CA VAL A 66 -8.60 11.67 0.84
C VAL A 66 -8.37 11.87 2.34
N ALA A 67 -9.44 12.18 3.07
CA ALA A 67 -9.37 12.38 4.52
C ALA A 67 -9.79 11.14 5.32
N ARG A 68 -10.37 10.12 4.69
CA ARG A 68 -10.93 8.96 5.36
C ARG A 68 -10.23 7.67 4.92
N TYR A 69 -9.64 6.97 5.89
CA TYR A 69 -8.89 5.74 5.65
C TYR A 69 -9.41 4.60 6.53
N PRO A 70 -10.05 3.56 5.95
CA PRO A 70 -10.25 2.32 6.67
C PRO A 70 -8.91 1.66 6.95
N TYR A 71 -8.75 1.08 8.14
CA TYR A 71 -7.55 0.36 8.55
C TYR A 71 -7.92 -0.80 9.48
N LEU A 72 -6.98 -1.70 9.70
CA LEU A 72 -7.11 -2.80 10.62
C LEU A 72 -6.17 -2.57 11.81
N GLU A 73 -6.71 -2.53 13.02
CA GLU A 73 -5.92 -2.67 14.25
C GLU A 73 -5.54 -4.14 14.41
N VAL A 74 -4.27 -4.40 14.64
CA VAL A 74 -3.74 -5.76 14.76
C VAL A 74 -3.29 -6.00 16.19
N TRP A 75 -3.80 -7.08 16.78
CA TRP A 75 -3.60 -7.42 18.18
C TRP A 75 -2.86 -8.75 18.32
N SER A 76 -1.98 -8.86 19.32
CA SER A 76 -1.39 -10.13 19.72
C SER A 76 -2.45 -11.10 20.22
N PRO A 77 -2.17 -12.41 20.24
CA PRO A 77 -3.11 -13.38 20.78
C PRO A 77 -3.51 -13.06 22.24
N PRO A 78 -4.75 -13.36 22.66
CA PRO A 78 -5.19 -13.16 24.04
C PRO A 78 -4.37 -13.93 25.07
N GLU A 79 -3.81 -15.08 24.70
CA GLU A 79 -2.94 -15.95 25.52
C GLU A 79 -1.52 -15.40 25.68
N SER A 80 -1.18 -14.30 25.01
CA SER A 80 0.12 -13.66 25.16
C SER A 80 0.35 -13.20 26.61
N PRO A 81 1.57 -13.23 27.13
CA PRO A 81 1.88 -12.68 28.45
C PRO A 81 1.39 -11.23 28.58
N GLY A 82 0.48 -11.01 29.54
CA GLY A 82 -0.18 -9.71 29.74
C GLY A 82 -1.42 -9.46 28.88
N GLY A 83 -1.98 -10.49 28.23
CA GLY A 83 -3.19 -10.43 27.40
C GLY A 83 -2.97 -9.89 26.00
N ALA A 84 -4.07 -9.66 25.29
CA ALA A 84 -4.02 -9.08 23.95
C ALA A 84 -3.47 -7.64 23.98
N ARG A 85 -2.48 -7.34 23.14
CA ARG A 85 -1.89 -6.01 22.99
C ARG A 85 -1.94 -5.58 21.53
N LEU A 86 -2.19 -4.32 21.29
CA LEU A 86 -2.06 -3.75 19.96
C LEU A 86 -0.60 -3.86 19.51
N VAL A 87 -0.36 -4.52 18.38
CA VAL A 87 0.99 -4.70 17.80
C VAL A 87 1.23 -3.80 16.60
N GLY A 88 0.18 -3.32 15.96
CA GLY A 88 0.28 -2.41 14.83
C GLY A 88 -1.02 -2.19 14.08
N TRP A 89 -0.88 -1.63 12.89
CA TRP A 89 -1.98 -1.31 11.98
C TRP A 89 -1.66 -1.80 10.58
N VAL A 90 -2.69 -2.20 9.83
CA VAL A 90 -2.59 -2.48 8.40
C VAL A 90 -3.49 -1.51 7.65
N PHE A 91 -2.92 -0.77 6.71
CA PHE A 91 -3.63 0.13 5.80
C PHE A 91 -3.70 -0.50 4.42
N LYS A 92 -4.91 -0.52 3.84
CA LYS A 92 -5.12 -0.83 2.43
C LYS A 92 -5.01 0.45 1.63
N LEU A 93 -4.01 0.55 0.76
CA LEU A 93 -3.71 1.76 0.00
C LEU A 93 -3.65 1.46 -1.50
N ASP A 94 -4.47 2.16 -2.27
CA ASP A 94 -4.37 2.18 -3.73
C ASP A 94 -3.41 3.27 -4.17
N VAL A 95 -2.42 2.90 -4.96
CA VAL A 95 -1.43 3.82 -5.54
C VAL A 95 -1.34 3.58 -7.03
N ILE A 96 -1.46 4.63 -7.83
CA ILE A 96 -1.33 4.52 -9.28
C ILE A 96 0.07 4.01 -9.63
N GLY A 97 0.10 2.93 -10.40
CA GLY A 97 1.28 2.40 -11.06
C GLY A 97 1.59 3.19 -12.34
N GLN A 98 1.81 2.50 -13.44
CA GLN A 98 1.99 3.13 -14.75
C GLN A 98 0.65 3.65 -15.30
N SER A 99 -0.40 2.85 -15.22
CA SER A 99 -1.72 3.16 -15.79
C SER A 99 -2.86 2.81 -14.85
N LEU A 100 -2.70 1.79 -14.03
CA LEU A 100 -3.72 1.24 -13.16
C LEU A 100 -3.28 1.27 -11.69
N PRO A 101 -4.23 1.24 -10.73
CA PRO A 101 -3.88 1.22 -9.33
C PRO A 101 -3.31 -0.14 -8.91
N ILE A 102 -2.22 -0.09 -8.13
CA ILE A 102 -1.69 -1.21 -7.37
C ILE A 102 -2.22 -1.07 -5.95
N THR A 103 -2.86 -2.11 -5.42
CA THR A 103 -3.36 -2.12 -4.03
C THR A 103 -2.30 -2.75 -3.12
N PHE A 104 -1.90 -2.00 -2.10
CA PHE A 104 -0.92 -2.46 -1.09
C PHE A 104 -1.57 -2.64 0.27
N ALA A 105 -1.12 -3.67 1.02
CA ALA A 105 -1.26 -3.75 2.46
C ALA A 105 0.02 -3.23 3.10
N VAL A 106 -0.09 -2.12 3.81
CA VAL A 106 1.05 -1.50 4.52
C VAL A 106 0.89 -1.73 6.00
N GLY A 107 1.74 -2.57 6.57
CA GLY A 107 1.78 -2.83 7.99
C GLY A 107 2.76 -1.94 8.72
N VAL A 108 2.29 -1.28 9.78
CA VAL A 108 3.11 -0.41 10.63
C VAL A 108 2.95 -0.85 12.07
N ARG A 109 4.07 -1.07 12.75
CA ARG A 109 4.09 -1.44 14.17
C ARG A 109 3.76 -0.25 15.07
N VAL A 110 3.38 -0.54 16.30
CA VAL A 110 3.07 0.48 17.31
C VAL A 110 4.26 1.39 17.66
N ASP A 111 5.49 0.93 17.45
CA ASP A 111 6.70 1.75 17.61
C ASP A 111 6.94 2.75 16.46
N GLY A 112 6.13 2.67 15.39
CA GLY A 112 6.19 3.55 14.22
C GLY A 112 7.10 3.05 13.12
N ALA A 113 7.57 1.82 13.17
CA ALA A 113 8.35 1.22 12.10
C ALA A 113 7.49 0.35 11.18
N LEU A 114 7.86 0.31 9.90
CA LEU A 114 7.23 -0.61 8.94
C LEU A 114 7.48 -2.06 9.35
N GLN A 115 6.42 -2.86 9.32
CA GLN A 115 6.50 -4.30 9.45
C GLN A 115 6.70 -4.95 8.08
N ASP A 116 5.85 -4.62 7.12
CA ASP A 116 5.92 -5.12 5.74
C ASP A 116 5.08 -4.24 4.80
N VAL A 117 5.34 -4.34 3.49
CA VAL A 117 4.56 -3.72 2.42
C VAL A 117 4.23 -4.80 1.39
N GLN A 118 3.00 -5.31 1.39
CA GLN A 118 2.59 -6.40 0.53
C GLN A 118 1.69 -5.92 -0.61
N VAL A 119 1.83 -6.51 -1.79
CA VAL A 119 0.89 -6.31 -2.89
C VAL A 119 -0.35 -7.16 -2.64
N MET A 120 -1.51 -6.52 -2.58
CA MET A 120 -2.80 -7.18 -2.47
C MET A 120 -3.40 -7.47 -3.83
N VAL A 121 -3.48 -6.44 -4.68
CA VAL A 121 -4.02 -6.55 -6.03
C VAL A 121 -3.10 -5.85 -7.01
N TYR A 122 -2.76 -6.54 -8.07
CA TYR A 122 -1.93 -6.03 -9.15
C TYR A 122 -2.73 -6.00 -10.46
N ARG A 123 -2.75 -4.85 -11.12
CA ARG A 123 -3.55 -4.62 -12.32
C ARG A 123 -2.73 -4.26 -13.54
N GLU A 124 -1.44 -3.98 -13.35
CA GLU A 124 -0.52 -3.65 -14.43
C GLU A 124 -0.04 -4.90 -15.17
N THR A 125 0.56 -4.71 -16.34
CA THR A 125 1.07 -5.79 -17.17
C THR A 125 2.41 -6.34 -16.71
N HIS A 126 3.25 -5.48 -16.13
CA HIS A 126 4.63 -5.77 -15.74
C HIS A 126 4.96 -5.08 -14.42
N GLY A 127 5.89 -5.63 -13.66
CA GLY A 127 6.38 -5.02 -12.44
C GLY A 127 5.79 -5.60 -11.16
N ASP A 128 5.14 -6.78 -11.23
CA ASP A 128 4.61 -7.48 -10.06
C ASP A 128 5.72 -8.09 -9.18
N GLU A 129 6.98 -8.06 -9.62
CA GLU A 129 8.15 -8.48 -8.87
C GLU A 129 8.34 -7.68 -7.56
N VAL A 130 7.68 -6.51 -7.43
CA VAL A 130 7.64 -5.76 -6.15
C VAL A 130 6.97 -6.54 -5.02
N ARG A 131 6.25 -7.64 -5.30
CA ARG A 131 5.71 -8.58 -4.30
C ARG A 131 6.78 -9.52 -3.74
N GLU A 132 7.94 -9.64 -4.37
CA GLU A 132 8.99 -10.53 -3.94
C GLU A 132 9.53 -10.16 -2.55
N ARG A 133 9.79 -11.17 -1.73
CA ARG A 133 10.31 -10.98 -0.37
C ARG A 133 11.58 -10.15 -0.33
N ARG A 134 12.49 -10.35 -1.29
CA ARG A 134 13.75 -9.60 -1.39
C ARG A 134 13.50 -8.09 -1.50
N PHE A 135 12.56 -7.68 -2.35
CA PHE A 135 12.22 -6.27 -2.50
C PHE A 135 11.54 -5.73 -1.24
N ARG A 136 10.52 -6.43 -0.74
CA ARG A 136 9.75 -6.01 0.44
C ARG A 136 10.59 -5.90 1.71
N ALA A 137 11.61 -6.76 1.86
CA ALA A 137 12.49 -6.75 3.02
C ALA A 137 13.22 -5.41 3.21
N GLN A 138 13.39 -4.61 2.16
CA GLN A 138 14.01 -3.29 2.24
C GLN A 138 13.18 -2.28 3.06
N PHE A 139 11.88 -2.51 3.20
CA PHE A 139 10.97 -1.64 3.96
C PHE A 139 10.95 -1.96 5.45
N SER A 140 11.23 -3.21 5.82
CA SER A 140 11.13 -3.66 7.20
C SER A 140 12.01 -2.84 8.16
N GLY A 141 11.42 -2.40 9.26
CA GLY A 141 12.10 -1.57 10.28
C GLY A 141 12.25 -0.09 9.92
N LYS A 142 11.98 0.33 8.69
CA LYS A 142 12.05 1.76 8.32
C LYS A 142 10.92 2.55 8.96
N THR A 143 11.20 3.82 9.26
CA THR A 143 10.30 4.78 9.89
C THR A 143 10.18 6.04 9.03
N LEU A 144 9.43 7.05 9.46
CA LEU A 144 9.39 8.36 8.81
C LEU A 144 10.73 9.10 8.80
N GLN A 145 11.72 8.67 9.59
CA GLN A 145 13.06 9.28 9.61
C GLN A 145 13.90 8.91 8.38
N GLN A 146 13.60 7.79 7.74
CA GLN A 146 14.27 7.39 6.50
C GLN A 146 13.57 8.02 5.27
N PRO A 147 14.32 8.28 4.20
CA PRO A 147 13.78 8.90 2.99
C PRO A 147 12.67 8.08 2.31
N LEU A 148 12.77 6.74 2.33
CA LEU A 148 11.90 5.83 1.58
C LEU A 148 11.80 6.23 0.10
N VAL A 149 12.95 6.46 -0.50
CA VAL A 149 13.10 6.96 -1.88
C VAL A 149 13.85 5.95 -2.71
N VAL A 150 13.25 5.54 -3.82
CA VAL A 150 13.88 4.68 -4.82
C VAL A 150 15.14 5.37 -5.36
N GLY A 151 16.24 4.64 -5.40
CA GLY A 151 17.56 5.14 -5.79
C GLY A 151 18.34 5.84 -4.66
N LYS A 152 17.79 5.90 -3.42
CA LYS A 152 18.51 6.37 -2.24
C LYS A 152 18.65 5.25 -1.21
N ASP A 153 17.54 4.82 -0.65
CA ASP A 153 17.48 3.83 0.42
C ASP A 153 16.51 2.67 0.12
N ILE A 154 15.94 2.67 -1.08
CA ILE A 154 15.18 1.58 -1.68
C ILE A 154 15.74 1.33 -3.08
N ASP A 155 16.19 0.11 -3.34
CA ASP A 155 16.63 -0.31 -4.66
C ASP A 155 15.43 -0.65 -5.54
N ALA A 156 15.41 -0.12 -6.77
CA ALA A 156 14.40 -0.49 -7.75
C ALA A 156 14.65 -1.90 -8.28
N ILE A 157 13.58 -2.57 -8.70
CA ILE A 157 13.68 -3.77 -9.52
C ILE A 157 13.76 -3.36 -10.99
N THR A 158 14.72 -3.89 -11.72
CA THR A 158 14.84 -3.71 -13.18
C THR A 158 13.56 -4.21 -13.86
N GLY A 159 12.93 -3.36 -14.66
CA GLY A 159 11.63 -3.67 -15.29
C GLY A 159 10.41 -3.33 -14.43
N ALA A 160 10.59 -3.09 -13.12
CA ALA A 160 9.51 -2.75 -12.17
C ALA A 160 9.72 -1.40 -11.47
N THR A 161 10.41 -0.46 -12.10
CA THR A 161 10.78 0.84 -11.49
C THR A 161 9.56 1.63 -11.03
N ILE A 162 8.50 1.71 -11.84
CA ILE A 162 7.28 2.46 -11.48
C ILE A 162 6.59 1.79 -10.30
N SER A 163 6.45 0.46 -10.29
CA SER A 163 5.88 -0.29 -9.17
C SER A 163 6.72 -0.13 -7.90
N SER A 164 8.07 -0.05 -8.01
CA SER A 164 8.97 0.22 -6.89
C SER A 164 8.70 1.60 -6.27
N HIS A 165 8.50 2.64 -7.09
CA HIS A 165 8.09 3.97 -6.63
C HIS A 165 6.72 3.97 -5.97
N SER A 166 5.76 3.21 -6.53
CA SER A 166 4.41 3.08 -5.96
C SER A 166 4.45 2.41 -4.59
N ALA A 167 5.25 1.36 -4.41
CA ALA A 167 5.44 0.70 -3.13
C ALA A 167 6.11 1.62 -2.09
N ALA A 168 7.14 2.36 -2.48
CA ALA A 168 7.81 3.33 -1.60
C ALA A 168 6.85 4.46 -1.18
N TYR A 169 6.01 4.94 -2.09
CA TYR A 169 4.97 5.92 -1.77
C TYR A 169 3.92 5.34 -0.82
N ALA A 170 3.43 4.12 -1.07
CA ALA A 170 2.48 3.45 -0.18
C ALA A 170 3.06 3.30 1.24
N ALA A 171 4.31 2.84 1.34
CA ALA A 171 5.05 2.70 2.60
C ALA A 171 5.10 4.01 3.39
N ARG A 172 5.51 5.10 2.74
CA ARG A 172 5.58 6.43 3.36
C ARG A 172 4.22 6.93 3.81
N LYS A 173 3.18 6.72 2.98
CA LYS A 173 1.81 7.10 3.31
C LYS A 173 1.27 6.30 4.50
N GLY A 174 1.50 4.99 4.54
CA GLY A 174 1.11 4.16 5.68
C GLY A 174 1.77 4.60 6.98
N LEU A 175 3.08 4.92 6.95
CA LEU A 175 3.79 5.47 8.10
C LEU A 175 3.21 6.79 8.56
N ALA A 176 2.89 7.70 7.64
CA ALA A 176 2.32 9.01 7.99
C ALA A 176 0.93 8.88 8.63
N LEU A 177 0.10 7.95 8.13
CA LEU A 177 -1.21 7.64 8.72
C LEU A 177 -1.07 7.00 10.11
N ALA A 178 -0.13 6.07 10.27
CA ALA A 178 0.15 5.44 11.56
C ALA A 178 0.70 6.44 12.59
N ASP A 179 1.49 7.42 12.16
CA ASP A 179 1.99 8.48 13.05
C ASP A 179 0.85 9.34 13.61
N VAL A 180 -0.18 9.64 12.81
CA VAL A 180 -1.40 10.29 13.29
C VAL A 180 -2.09 9.45 14.37
N LEU A 181 -2.25 8.14 14.14
CA LEU A 181 -2.86 7.23 15.13
C LEU A 181 -2.03 7.17 16.43
N ARG A 182 -0.70 7.10 16.33
CA ARG A 182 0.20 7.09 17.48
C ARG A 182 0.08 8.36 18.33
N ARG A 183 0.06 9.51 17.69
CA ARG A 183 -0.07 10.80 18.41
C ARG A 183 -1.42 10.95 19.08
N ARG A 184 -2.51 10.49 18.45
CA ARG A 184 -3.86 10.49 19.06
C ARG A 184 -3.96 9.55 20.25
N ALA A 185 -3.25 8.42 20.22
CA ALA A 185 -3.22 7.47 21.34
C ALA A 185 -2.43 7.99 22.56
N GLY A 186 -1.62 9.03 22.39
CA GLY A 186 -0.73 9.55 23.44
C GLY A 186 0.46 8.65 23.76
N PRO A 187 1.34 9.07 24.67
CA PRO A 187 2.45 8.25 25.13
C PRO A 187 1.90 6.97 25.79
N ARG A 188 2.33 5.83 25.28
CA ARG A 188 2.01 4.54 25.89
C ARG A 188 2.91 4.32 27.09
N PRO A 189 2.37 3.90 28.25
CA PRO A 189 3.21 3.49 29.37
C PRO A 189 4.12 2.34 28.93
N PRO A 190 5.33 2.28 29.49
CA PRO A 190 6.31 1.25 29.22
C PRO A 190 5.85 -0.17 29.52
#